data_91725a3cdd9dbb26aa56166795d0c796
#
_entry.id   91725a3cdd9dbb26aa56166795d0c796
#
_cell.length_a   1.000
_cell.length_b   1.000
_cell.length_c   1.000
_cell.angle_alpha   90.00
_cell.angle_beta   90.00
_cell.angle_gamma   90.00
#
_symmetry.space_group_name_H-M   'P 1'
#
loop_
_entity.id
_entity.type
_entity.pdbx_description
1 polymer ?
#
loop_
_entity_poly.entity_id
_entity_poly.type
_entity_poly.pdbx_seq_one_letter_code
_entity_poly.pdbx_strand_id
1 'polypeptide(L)'
;MKRILIIISSFFPCLCAAQTFSGEYTAEWQWDMKRKTNWVNLLRLNMDIQLFDGKGTIEASILHIAKTNDRIADDWQTFSNIEEDNRVATLAVLGYMHEWQAAHLFAGVRNVNEDFFTSDVTSLFTNSSCGIFPTIAASYPIANYPLSGLTVYFDVSKGNWLFKNSLYNGAGYNGWKRKDNPFVVHPKRDGVFNISQLEYANRGAHYFAGVAVHSWQYPVQEDGEMVSADKALRKTTCAWWVYGEQPVWSSAER
;
A
#
# COMPACT_ATOMS: atom_id res chain seq x y z
N MET A 1 -2.73 -38.16 6.75
CA MET A 1 -3.61 -37.00 6.47
C MET A 1 -4.62 -36.68 7.60
N LYS A 2 -5.20 -37.67 8.29
CA LYS A 2 -6.18 -37.40 9.39
C LYS A 2 -5.60 -36.76 10.67
N ARG A 3 -4.29 -36.88 10.93
CA ARG A 3 -3.64 -36.34 12.15
C ARG A 3 -3.34 -34.83 12.08
N ILE A 4 -3.15 -34.27 10.87
CA ILE A 4 -2.88 -32.84 10.68
C ILE A 4 -4.16 -32.00 10.86
N LEU A 5 -5.32 -32.53 10.49
CA LEU A 5 -6.60 -31.85 10.64
C LEU A 5 -7.03 -31.70 12.12
N ILE A 6 -6.64 -32.65 12.98
CA ILE A 6 -6.95 -32.62 14.42
C ILE A 6 -6.10 -31.58 15.16
N ILE A 7 -4.85 -31.34 14.73
CA ILE A 7 -3.99 -30.31 15.33
C ILE A 7 -4.48 -28.89 14.99
N ILE A 8 -4.96 -28.67 13.76
CA ILE A 8 -5.54 -27.36 13.37
C ILE A 8 -6.85 -27.09 14.13
N SER A 9 -7.69 -28.10 14.32
CA SER A 9 -8.96 -27.94 15.04
C SER A 9 -8.79 -27.73 16.55
N SER A 10 -7.69 -28.17 17.17
CA SER A 10 -7.42 -27.96 18.59
C SER A 10 -6.80 -26.58 18.91
N PHE A 11 -6.27 -25.86 17.92
CA PHE A 11 -5.82 -24.47 18.07
C PHE A 11 -6.93 -23.44 17.85
N PHE A 12 -8.02 -23.81 17.19
CA PHE A 12 -9.12 -22.91 16.85
C PHE A 12 -9.94 -22.36 18.05
N PRO A 13 -10.15 -23.09 19.16
CA PRO A 13 -10.93 -22.55 20.28
C PRO A 13 -10.25 -21.44 21.09
N CYS A 14 -8.93 -21.32 21.03
CA CYS A 14 -8.20 -20.28 21.76
C CYS A 14 -8.16 -18.91 21.02
N LEU A 15 -8.52 -18.88 19.74
CA LEU A 15 -8.51 -17.68 18.89
C LEU A 15 -9.87 -16.96 18.83
N CYS A 16 -10.90 -17.51 19.47
CA CYS A 16 -12.28 -17.00 19.34
C CYS A 16 -12.61 -15.73 20.14
N ALA A 17 -11.68 -15.11 20.85
CA ALA A 17 -12.03 -14.07 21.82
C ALA A 17 -12.01 -12.63 21.28
N ALA A 18 -11.35 -12.33 20.14
CA ALA A 18 -11.34 -10.98 19.59
C ALA A 18 -10.98 -10.99 18.10
N GLN A 19 -11.91 -11.41 17.26
CA GLN A 19 -11.75 -11.34 15.81
C GLN A 19 -12.68 -10.26 15.26
N THR A 20 -12.14 -9.38 14.43
CA THR A 20 -12.91 -8.38 13.70
C THR A 20 -12.88 -8.71 12.22
N PHE A 21 -14.06 -8.76 11.59
CA PHE A 21 -14.19 -8.88 10.14
C PHE A 21 -14.84 -7.62 9.62
N SER A 22 -14.26 -7.05 8.55
CA SER A 22 -14.85 -5.92 7.85
C SER A 22 -14.75 -6.10 6.35
N GLY A 23 -15.63 -5.43 5.63
CA GLY A 23 -15.61 -5.40 4.17
C GLY A 23 -15.87 -4.00 3.67
N GLU A 24 -15.12 -3.60 2.66
CA GLU A 24 -15.24 -2.32 1.99
C GLU A 24 -15.44 -2.56 0.50
N TYR A 25 -16.47 -1.94 -0.06
CA TYR A 25 -16.77 -2.03 -1.48
C TYR A 25 -16.80 -0.65 -2.11
N THR A 26 -15.93 -0.46 -3.09
CA THR A 26 -15.87 0.76 -3.89
C THR A 26 -16.25 0.45 -5.32
N ALA A 27 -17.17 1.24 -5.88
CA ALA A 27 -17.58 1.12 -7.26
C ALA A 27 -17.45 2.47 -7.96
N GLU A 28 -16.96 2.45 -9.18
CA GLU A 28 -16.75 3.64 -9.98
C GLU A 28 -17.27 3.39 -11.40
N TRP A 29 -18.08 4.32 -11.88
CA TRP A 29 -18.50 4.34 -13.27
C TRP A 29 -17.80 5.49 -14.00
N GLN A 30 -17.06 5.12 -15.02
CA GLN A 30 -16.27 6.03 -15.83
C GLN A 30 -16.90 6.17 -17.22
N TRP A 31 -16.87 7.38 -17.77
CA TRP A 31 -17.37 7.69 -19.11
C TRP A 31 -16.52 8.80 -19.75
N ASP A 32 -16.07 8.58 -20.98
CA ASP A 32 -15.25 9.53 -21.75
C ASP A 32 -16.07 10.62 -22.45
N MET A 33 -17.37 10.73 -22.12
CA MET A 33 -18.33 11.64 -22.74
C MET A 33 -18.56 11.38 -24.24
N LYS A 34 -18.06 10.28 -24.78
CA LYS A 34 -18.19 9.89 -26.20
C LYS A 34 -18.76 8.48 -26.34
N ARG A 35 -17.92 7.47 -26.24
CA ARG A 35 -18.30 6.06 -26.54
C ARG A 35 -17.78 5.06 -25.51
N LYS A 36 -16.73 5.41 -24.77
CA LYS A 36 -16.11 4.47 -23.84
C LYS A 36 -16.73 4.62 -22.46
N THR A 37 -17.11 3.52 -21.90
CA THR A 37 -17.53 3.42 -20.49
C THR A 37 -16.76 2.30 -19.82
N ASN A 38 -16.52 2.43 -18.53
CA ASN A 38 -15.92 1.39 -17.72
C ASN A 38 -16.59 1.36 -16.35
N TRP A 39 -16.92 0.19 -15.86
CA TRP A 39 -17.39 -0.03 -14.51
C TRP A 39 -16.27 -0.72 -13.72
N VAL A 40 -15.74 -0.05 -12.74
CA VAL A 40 -14.63 -0.52 -11.92
C VAL A 40 -15.13 -0.84 -10.52
N ASN A 41 -14.69 -1.97 -9.97
CA ASN A 41 -15.07 -2.46 -8.65
C ASN A 41 -13.85 -2.88 -7.87
N LEU A 42 -13.83 -2.50 -6.61
CA LEU A 42 -12.88 -2.99 -5.62
C LEU A 42 -13.65 -3.48 -4.39
N LEU A 43 -13.47 -4.75 -4.05
CA LEU A 43 -13.91 -5.30 -2.77
C LEU A 43 -12.67 -5.61 -1.93
N ARG A 44 -12.60 -5.04 -0.76
CA ARG A 44 -11.59 -5.32 0.26
C ARG A 44 -12.25 -6.07 1.41
N LEU A 45 -11.67 -7.19 1.80
CA LEU A 45 -12.09 -7.96 2.98
C LEU A 45 -10.93 -7.98 3.97
N ASN A 46 -11.21 -7.58 5.20
CA ASN A 46 -10.22 -7.51 6.27
C ASN A 46 -10.59 -8.47 7.40
N MET A 47 -9.58 -9.00 8.06
CA MET A 47 -9.69 -9.79 9.26
C MET A 47 -8.55 -9.41 10.20
N ASP A 48 -8.91 -9.02 11.43
CA ASP A 48 -7.96 -8.71 12.50
C ASP A 48 -8.19 -9.65 13.66
N ILE A 49 -7.10 -10.21 14.18
CA ILE A 49 -7.11 -11.10 15.34
C ILE A 49 -6.24 -10.48 16.41
N GLN A 50 -6.87 -10.01 17.50
CA GLN A 50 -6.14 -9.42 18.62
C GLN A 50 -5.47 -10.48 19.48
N LEU A 51 -4.25 -10.19 19.90
CA LEU A 51 -3.40 -11.01 20.74
C LEU A 51 -2.86 -10.19 21.91
N PHE A 52 -2.41 -10.88 22.97
CA PHE A 52 -1.70 -10.26 24.10
C PHE A 52 -2.49 -9.09 24.74
N ASP A 53 -3.77 -9.31 25.02
CA ASP A 53 -4.66 -8.30 25.62
C ASP A 53 -4.73 -6.98 24.80
N GLY A 54 -4.74 -7.13 23.48
CA GLY A 54 -4.84 -5.99 22.55
C GLY A 54 -3.52 -5.31 22.21
N LYS A 55 -2.38 -5.81 22.69
CA LYS A 55 -1.06 -5.24 22.36
C LYS A 55 -0.48 -5.76 21.05
N GLY A 56 -1.08 -6.76 20.47
CA GLY A 56 -0.67 -7.31 19.19
C GLY A 56 -1.87 -7.68 18.34
N THR A 57 -1.75 -7.53 17.03
CA THR A 57 -2.80 -7.86 16.07
C THR A 57 -2.22 -8.63 14.90
N ILE A 58 -2.83 -9.76 14.55
CA ILE A 58 -2.62 -10.38 13.25
C ILE A 58 -3.60 -9.71 12.29
N GLU A 59 -3.07 -9.06 11.27
CA GLU A 59 -3.82 -8.40 10.21
C GLU A 59 -3.80 -9.24 8.95
N ALA A 60 -4.97 -9.40 8.31
CA ALA A 60 -5.09 -10.03 7.00
C ALA A 60 -6.08 -9.25 6.14
N SER A 61 -5.71 -9.00 4.88
CA SER A 61 -6.58 -8.31 3.93
C SER A 61 -6.40 -8.87 2.53
N ILE A 62 -7.51 -9.12 1.84
CA ILE A 62 -7.54 -9.53 0.43
C ILE A 62 -8.35 -8.53 -0.39
N LEU A 63 -7.97 -8.39 -1.66
CA LEU A 63 -8.64 -7.54 -2.63
C LEU A 63 -9.21 -8.39 -3.75
N HIS A 64 -10.44 -8.08 -4.17
CA HIS A 64 -11.03 -8.50 -5.42
C HIS A 64 -11.19 -7.27 -6.32
N ILE A 65 -10.68 -7.35 -7.53
CA ILE A 65 -10.68 -6.24 -8.49
C ILE A 65 -11.36 -6.70 -9.77
N ALA A 66 -12.33 -5.93 -10.24
CA ALA A 66 -13.03 -6.21 -11.48
C ALA A 66 -13.35 -4.92 -12.24
N LYS A 67 -13.15 -4.96 -13.56
CA LYS A 67 -13.57 -3.91 -14.49
C LYS A 67 -14.24 -4.53 -15.70
N THR A 68 -15.14 -3.77 -16.35
CA THR A 68 -15.91 -4.25 -17.49
C THR A 68 -15.23 -4.02 -18.83
N ASN A 69 -14.45 -2.97 -18.96
CA ASN A 69 -13.77 -2.57 -20.17
C ASN A 69 -12.34 -2.11 -19.90
N ASP A 70 -11.61 -1.81 -20.97
CA ASP A 70 -10.31 -1.18 -20.88
C ASP A 70 -10.41 0.27 -20.39
N ARG A 71 -9.30 0.82 -19.95
CA ARG A 71 -9.20 2.20 -19.47
C ARG A 71 -9.80 3.19 -20.45
N ILE A 72 -10.57 4.11 -19.95
CA ILE A 72 -11.20 5.17 -20.77
C ILE A 72 -10.22 6.28 -21.14
N ALA A 73 -9.17 6.49 -20.35
CA ALA A 73 -8.10 7.46 -20.57
C ALA A 73 -6.74 6.81 -20.36
N ASP A 74 -5.84 7.03 -21.29
CA ASP A 74 -4.43 6.67 -21.19
C ASP A 74 -3.65 7.96 -20.92
N ASP A 75 -3.34 8.22 -19.69
CA ASP A 75 -2.47 9.29 -19.26
C ASP A 75 -1.40 8.79 -18.28
N TRP A 76 -0.46 9.66 -17.95
CA TRP A 76 0.64 9.32 -17.04
C TRP A 76 0.16 8.96 -15.63
N GLN A 77 -1.00 9.43 -15.25
CA GLN A 77 -1.47 9.39 -13.89
C GLN A 77 -2.56 8.36 -13.68
N THR A 78 -3.10 7.77 -14.74
CA THR A 78 -4.33 6.99 -14.73
C THR A 78 -5.51 7.74 -14.09
N PHE A 79 -6.73 7.47 -14.51
CA PHE A 79 -7.90 8.22 -14.01
C PHE A 79 -8.25 7.82 -12.57
N SER A 80 -8.11 6.55 -12.24
CA SER A 80 -8.61 5.97 -10.99
C SER A 80 -7.53 5.20 -10.22
N ASN A 81 -7.51 5.37 -8.90
CA ASN A 81 -6.65 4.62 -7.98
C ASN A 81 -7.02 3.14 -7.85
N ILE A 82 -8.27 2.79 -8.14
CA ILE A 82 -8.77 1.42 -7.96
C ILE A 82 -8.81 0.62 -9.25
N GLU A 83 -8.61 1.27 -10.40
CA GLU A 83 -8.64 0.61 -11.70
C GLU A 83 -7.36 -0.16 -11.97
N GLU A 84 -7.49 -1.48 -12.04
CA GLU A 84 -6.40 -2.40 -12.34
C GLU A 84 -6.93 -3.61 -13.12
N ASP A 85 -6.09 -4.51 -13.54
CA ASP A 85 -6.49 -5.75 -14.19
C ASP A 85 -7.36 -6.61 -13.28
N ASN A 86 -8.32 -7.32 -13.90
CA ASN A 86 -9.24 -8.19 -13.17
C ASN A 86 -8.50 -9.24 -12.35
N ARG A 87 -8.79 -9.28 -11.05
CA ARG A 87 -8.20 -10.23 -10.11
C ARG A 87 -9.25 -10.76 -9.15
N VAL A 88 -9.37 -12.09 -9.10
CA VAL A 88 -10.32 -12.74 -8.19
C VAL A 88 -9.93 -12.55 -6.74
N ALA A 89 -8.64 -12.68 -6.44
CA ALA A 89 -8.11 -12.44 -5.11
C ALA A 89 -6.63 -12.06 -5.19
N THR A 90 -6.23 -11.02 -4.48
CA THR A 90 -4.83 -10.67 -4.28
C THR A 90 -4.59 -10.34 -2.81
N LEU A 91 -3.44 -10.73 -2.28
CA LEU A 91 -3.09 -10.48 -0.90
C LEU A 91 -2.65 -9.03 -0.76
N ALA A 92 -3.37 -8.23 0.04
CA ALA A 92 -3.00 -6.86 0.34
C ALA A 92 -2.17 -6.76 1.62
N VAL A 93 -2.63 -7.41 2.69
CA VAL A 93 -1.98 -7.43 4.00
C VAL A 93 -1.98 -8.85 4.56
N LEU A 94 -0.88 -9.27 5.12
CA LEU A 94 -0.79 -10.43 6.02
C LEU A 94 0.43 -10.28 6.91
N GLY A 95 0.23 -10.02 8.20
CA GLY A 95 1.34 -9.82 9.12
C GLY A 95 0.91 -9.67 10.57
N TYR A 96 1.88 -9.31 11.37
CA TYR A 96 1.71 -9.06 12.79
C TYR A 96 2.09 -7.61 13.10
N MET A 97 1.17 -6.90 13.75
CA MET A 97 1.36 -5.56 14.32
C MET A 97 1.53 -5.69 15.83
N HIS A 98 2.55 -5.07 16.38
CA HIS A 98 2.71 -4.89 17.83
C HIS A 98 2.60 -3.42 18.19
N GLU A 99 1.80 -3.13 19.23
CA GLU A 99 1.47 -1.78 19.64
C GLU A 99 2.04 -1.48 21.04
N TRP A 100 2.77 -0.39 21.14
CA TRP A 100 3.17 0.24 22.40
C TRP A 100 2.43 1.58 22.55
N GLN A 101 2.53 2.22 23.69
CA GLN A 101 1.83 3.48 23.95
C GLN A 101 2.06 4.59 22.89
N ALA A 102 3.23 4.65 22.31
CA ALA A 102 3.61 5.71 21.37
C ALA A 102 4.30 5.19 20.10
N ALA A 103 4.31 3.89 19.87
CA ALA A 103 5.00 3.27 18.75
C ALA A 103 4.30 2.01 18.28
N HIS A 104 4.39 1.72 16.98
CA HIS A 104 3.91 0.47 16.38
C HIS A 104 5.02 -0.18 15.58
N LEU A 105 5.01 -1.50 15.51
CA LEU A 105 5.91 -2.30 14.69
C LEU A 105 5.09 -3.35 13.95
N PHE A 106 5.16 -3.34 12.63
CA PHE A 106 4.57 -4.38 11.79
C PHE A 106 5.65 -5.19 11.09
N ALA A 107 5.43 -6.49 10.99
CA ALA A 107 6.25 -7.39 10.18
C ALA A 107 5.34 -8.34 9.39
N GLY A 108 5.51 -8.36 8.08
CA GLY A 108 4.67 -9.17 7.20
C GLY A 108 4.65 -8.65 5.77
N VAL A 109 3.54 -8.90 5.09
CA VAL A 109 3.27 -8.46 3.74
C VAL A 109 2.25 -7.33 3.77
N ARG A 110 2.55 -6.21 3.12
CA ARG A 110 1.59 -5.12 2.84
C ARG A 110 2.06 -4.25 1.68
N ASN A 111 1.21 -3.37 1.20
CA ASN A 111 1.61 -2.36 0.21
C ASN A 111 1.96 -1.02 0.88
N VAL A 112 2.66 -0.16 0.15
CA VAL A 112 3.11 1.15 0.64
C VAL A 112 1.94 2.08 0.96
N ASN A 113 0.81 1.93 0.27
CA ASN A 113 -0.37 2.76 0.44
C ASN A 113 -1.09 2.53 1.77
N GLU A 114 -0.79 1.45 2.50
CA GLU A 114 -1.38 1.22 3.83
C GLU A 114 -0.89 2.25 4.85
N ASP A 115 0.35 2.72 4.70
CA ASP A 115 1.01 3.52 5.73
C ASP A 115 1.40 4.93 5.25
N PHE A 116 1.65 5.12 3.94
CA PHE A 116 2.23 6.34 3.39
C PHE A 116 1.29 6.99 2.37
N PHE A 117 1.43 8.30 2.18
CA PHE A 117 0.65 9.12 1.24
C PHE A 117 -0.86 9.14 1.55
N THR A 118 -1.23 8.88 2.79
CA THR A 118 -2.63 8.83 3.23
C THR A 118 -3.01 10.11 3.97
N SER A 119 -4.24 10.59 3.75
CA SER A 119 -4.87 11.62 4.55
C SER A 119 -6.38 11.41 4.59
N ASP A 120 -7.05 11.98 5.59
CA ASP A 120 -8.51 11.91 5.73
C ASP A 120 -9.24 12.55 4.54
N VAL A 121 -8.63 13.57 3.92
CA VAL A 121 -9.22 14.26 2.76
C VAL A 121 -9.02 13.46 1.48
N THR A 122 -7.80 13.02 1.20
CA THR A 122 -7.51 12.29 -0.06
C THR A 122 -8.14 10.91 -0.10
N SER A 123 -8.36 10.27 1.05
CA SER A 123 -9.03 8.96 1.15
C SER A 123 -10.50 8.97 0.71
N LEU A 124 -11.12 10.15 0.61
CA LEU A 124 -12.49 10.29 0.11
C LEU A 124 -12.60 10.19 -1.43
N PHE A 125 -11.48 10.16 -2.14
CA PHE A 125 -11.44 10.22 -3.59
C PHE A 125 -10.74 9.02 -4.20
N THR A 126 -11.29 8.52 -5.29
CA THR A 126 -10.68 7.43 -6.08
C THR A 126 -9.74 7.95 -7.18
N ASN A 127 -9.60 9.26 -7.34
CA ASN A 127 -8.69 9.82 -8.33
C ASN A 127 -7.24 9.48 -8.02
N SER A 128 -6.46 9.11 -9.02
CA SER A 128 -5.07 8.67 -8.87
C SER A 128 -4.11 9.73 -8.30
N SER A 129 -4.50 11.02 -8.31
CA SER A 129 -3.76 12.08 -7.60
C SER A 129 -3.93 12.03 -6.08
N CYS A 130 -4.89 11.27 -5.58
CA CYS A 130 -5.27 11.22 -4.18
C CYS A 130 -4.69 10.01 -3.44
N GLY A 131 -3.61 9.42 -3.95
CA GLY A 131 -2.89 8.30 -3.35
C GLY A 131 -1.38 8.51 -3.38
N ILE A 132 -0.64 7.44 -3.66
CA ILE A 132 0.81 7.51 -3.84
C ILE A 132 1.14 8.45 -5.00
N PHE A 133 2.15 9.28 -4.80
CA PHE A 133 2.55 10.24 -5.84
C PHE A 133 3.01 9.51 -7.11
N PRO A 134 2.53 9.92 -8.29
CA PRO A 134 2.85 9.27 -9.55
C PRO A 134 4.35 9.17 -9.82
N THR A 135 5.12 10.17 -9.41
CA THR A 135 6.59 10.17 -9.50
C THR A 135 7.25 9.05 -8.71
N ILE A 136 6.62 8.57 -7.63
CA ILE A 136 7.09 7.43 -6.87
C ILE A 136 6.57 6.13 -7.50
N ALA A 137 5.27 6.04 -7.75
CA ALA A 137 4.64 4.84 -8.29
C ALA A 137 5.17 4.45 -9.67
N ALA A 138 5.43 5.43 -10.54
CA ALA A 138 5.95 5.19 -11.88
C ALA A 138 7.48 4.99 -11.93
N SER A 139 8.22 5.46 -10.91
CA SER A 139 9.68 5.40 -10.90
C SER A 139 10.24 4.13 -10.26
N TYR A 140 9.44 3.39 -9.50
CA TYR A 140 9.91 2.24 -8.73
C TYR A 140 8.98 1.04 -8.87
N PRO A 141 9.51 -0.20 -8.99
CA PRO A 141 8.71 -1.43 -9.07
C PRO A 141 8.23 -1.91 -7.67
N ILE A 142 7.90 -1.01 -6.81
CA ILE A 142 7.61 -1.25 -5.39
C ILE A 142 6.26 -1.95 -5.15
N ALA A 143 6.04 -2.34 -3.91
CA ALA A 143 4.77 -2.87 -3.42
C ALA A 143 3.71 -1.75 -3.33
N ASN A 144 3.25 -1.29 -4.49
CA ASN A 144 2.17 -0.33 -4.65
C ASN A 144 0.89 -1.06 -5.08
N TYR A 145 -0.30 -0.59 -4.67
CA TYR A 145 -1.58 -1.19 -5.06
C TYR A 145 -1.63 -1.55 -6.56
N PRO A 146 -2.09 -2.73 -6.94
CA PRO A 146 -2.60 -3.84 -6.11
C PRO A 146 -1.49 -4.83 -5.65
N LEU A 147 -0.22 -4.47 -5.82
CA LEU A 147 0.92 -5.29 -5.44
C LEU A 147 1.19 -5.15 -3.95
N SER A 148 1.66 -6.21 -3.33
CA SER A 148 2.17 -6.18 -1.96
C SER A 148 3.55 -6.82 -1.88
N GLY A 149 4.26 -6.62 -0.77
CA GLY A 149 5.60 -7.14 -0.59
C GLY A 149 5.95 -7.32 0.88
N LEU A 150 6.93 -8.17 1.12
CA LEU A 150 7.44 -8.38 2.48
C LEU A 150 8.05 -7.09 3.00
N THR A 151 7.67 -6.71 4.21
CA THR A 151 8.09 -5.45 4.83
C THR A 151 8.25 -5.58 6.35
N VAL A 152 9.07 -4.68 6.88
CA VAL A 152 9.08 -4.30 8.29
C VAL A 152 8.81 -2.81 8.35
N TYR A 153 7.74 -2.45 9.04
CA TYR A 153 7.31 -1.06 9.25
C TYR A 153 7.37 -0.71 10.72
N PHE A 154 7.73 0.51 11.04
CA PHE A 154 7.53 1.05 12.37
C PHE A 154 7.12 2.53 12.32
N ASP A 155 6.40 2.95 13.33
CA ASP A 155 6.13 4.36 13.59
C ASP A 155 6.32 4.74 15.05
N VAL A 156 6.52 6.05 15.28
CA VAL A 156 6.62 6.62 16.62
C VAL A 156 5.92 7.97 16.63
N SER A 157 5.03 8.16 17.60
CA SER A 157 4.28 9.39 17.80
C SER A 157 4.76 10.17 19.03
N LYS A 158 4.81 11.51 18.91
CA LYS A 158 5.08 12.42 20.04
C LYS A 158 4.35 13.74 19.85
N GLY A 159 3.32 13.98 20.67
CA GLY A 159 2.47 15.16 20.53
C GLY A 159 1.77 15.18 19.18
N ASN A 160 2.01 16.22 18.38
CA ASN A 160 1.43 16.37 17.05
C ASN A 160 2.30 15.77 15.92
N TRP A 161 3.40 15.15 16.27
CA TRP A 161 4.35 14.58 15.30
C TRP A 161 4.24 13.07 15.24
N LEU A 162 4.32 12.53 14.02
CA LEU A 162 4.38 11.10 13.73
C LEU A 162 5.53 10.86 12.75
N PHE A 163 6.47 9.99 13.12
CA PHE A 163 7.51 9.50 12.23
C PHE A 163 7.19 8.08 11.82
N LYS A 164 7.26 7.81 10.52
CA LYS A 164 7.04 6.49 9.92
C LYS A 164 8.28 6.06 9.15
N ASN A 165 8.62 4.78 9.21
CA ASN A 165 9.63 4.19 8.35
C ASN A 165 9.25 2.77 7.98
N SER A 166 9.55 2.38 6.75
CA SER A 166 9.37 1.00 6.30
C SER A 166 10.50 0.55 5.40
N LEU A 167 10.85 -0.73 5.54
CA LEU A 167 11.81 -1.42 4.70
C LEU A 167 11.10 -2.56 3.97
N TYR A 168 11.05 -2.47 2.64
CA TYR A 168 10.39 -3.42 1.75
C TYR A 168 11.39 -4.25 0.94
N ASN A 169 11.00 -5.46 0.54
CA ASN A 169 11.56 -6.03 -0.68
C ASN A 169 11.39 -5.03 -1.82
N GLY A 170 12.38 -4.85 -2.67
CA GLY A 170 12.42 -3.76 -3.64
C GLY A 170 11.40 -3.87 -4.79
N ALA A 171 10.66 -4.97 -4.89
CA ALA A 171 9.58 -5.15 -5.85
C ALA A 171 8.32 -5.68 -5.18
N GLY A 172 7.15 -5.26 -5.70
CA GLY A 172 5.84 -5.76 -5.29
C GLY A 172 5.39 -6.93 -6.16
N TYR A 173 4.56 -7.80 -5.57
CA TYR A 173 4.01 -9.00 -6.22
C TYR A 173 2.54 -9.18 -5.87
N ASN A 174 1.78 -9.80 -6.76
CA ASN A 174 0.38 -10.15 -6.54
C ASN A 174 0.01 -11.57 -7.00
N GLY A 175 1.01 -12.37 -7.36
CA GLY A 175 0.83 -13.76 -7.77
C GLY A 175 0.71 -14.72 -6.59
N TRP A 176 0.41 -15.98 -6.92
CA TRP A 176 0.32 -17.09 -5.95
C TRP A 176 1.35 -18.20 -6.23
N LYS A 177 2.24 -17.99 -7.21
CA LYS A 177 3.28 -18.94 -7.57
C LYS A 177 4.49 -18.79 -6.66
N ARG A 178 5.28 -19.87 -6.48
CA ARG A 178 6.47 -19.88 -5.61
C ARG A 178 7.46 -18.75 -5.91
N LYS A 179 7.59 -18.32 -7.17
CA LYS A 179 8.55 -17.29 -7.61
C LYS A 179 7.89 -15.92 -7.83
N ASP A 180 6.58 -15.84 -7.66
CA ASP A 180 5.78 -14.66 -7.92
C ASP A 180 4.66 -14.62 -6.86
N ASN A 181 4.99 -14.15 -5.69
CA ASN A 181 4.08 -13.96 -4.56
C ASN A 181 4.67 -12.92 -3.60
N PRO A 182 3.85 -12.28 -2.77
CA PRO A 182 4.28 -11.20 -1.88
C PRO A 182 5.34 -11.56 -0.82
N PHE A 183 5.56 -12.85 -0.54
CA PHE A 183 6.57 -13.31 0.42
C PHE A 183 7.96 -13.50 -0.19
N VAL A 184 8.10 -13.27 -1.49
CA VAL A 184 9.37 -13.44 -2.19
C VAL A 184 10.37 -12.36 -1.76
N VAL A 185 11.60 -12.78 -1.46
CA VAL A 185 12.73 -11.90 -1.12
C VAL A 185 13.89 -12.17 -2.06
N HIS A 186 14.16 -11.24 -2.97
CA HIS A 186 15.26 -11.34 -3.92
C HIS A 186 16.11 -10.05 -3.96
N PRO A 187 16.88 -9.74 -2.90
CA PRO A 187 17.60 -8.45 -2.81
C PRO A 187 18.57 -8.20 -3.98
N LYS A 188 19.13 -9.26 -4.55
CA LYS A 188 20.03 -9.16 -5.71
C LYS A 188 19.29 -8.87 -7.02
N ARG A 189 18.04 -9.28 -7.15
CA ARG A 189 17.19 -9.06 -8.34
C ARG A 189 16.33 -7.82 -8.21
N ASP A 190 15.69 -7.67 -7.05
CA ASP A 190 14.65 -6.67 -6.81
C ASP A 190 15.19 -5.45 -6.05
N GLY A 191 16.38 -5.56 -5.45
CA GLY A 191 16.89 -4.54 -4.55
C GLY A 191 16.13 -4.51 -3.21
N VAL A 192 16.27 -3.37 -2.53
CA VAL A 192 15.58 -3.05 -1.27
C VAL A 192 15.03 -1.64 -1.38
N PHE A 193 13.81 -1.42 -0.92
CA PHE A 193 13.16 -0.13 -0.88
C PHE A 193 12.96 0.33 0.56
N ASN A 194 13.48 1.50 0.90
CA ASN A 194 13.25 2.14 2.18
C ASN A 194 12.47 3.44 1.98
N ILE A 195 11.48 3.66 2.83
CA ILE A 195 10.65 4.87 2.81
C ILE A 195 10.51 5.40 4.22
N SER A 196 10.66 6.72 4.38
CA SER A 196 10.52 7.44 5.64
C SER A 196 9.66 8.67 5.44
N GLN A 197 8.78 8.94 6.40
CA GLN A 197 7.90 10.11 6.38
C GLN A 197 7.77 10.69 7.78
N LEU A 198 7.85 12.01 7.87
CA LEU A 198 7.56 12.78 9.08
C LEU A 198 6.27 13.56 8.84
N GLU A 199 5.31 13.40 9.74
CA GLU A 199 4.01 14.04 9.69
C GLU A 199 3.82 14.99 10.87
N TYR A 200 3.06 16.03 10.64
CA TYR A 200 2.56 16.94 11.66
C TYR A 200 1.07 17.17 11.46
N ALA A 201 0.27 16.88 12.49
CA ALA A 201 -1.17 17.07 12.47
C ALA A 201 -1.61 17.96 13.66
N ASN A 202 -2.36 19.03 13.38
CA ASN A 202 -2.89 19.90 14.40
C ASN A 202 -4.14 20.65 13.92
N ARG A 203 -5.24 20.58 14.67
CA ARG A 203 -6.50 21.30 14.42
C ARG A 203 -7.03 21.17 12.99
N GLY A 204 -6.97 19.97 12.43
CA GLY A 204 -7.40 19.66 11.05
C GLY A 204 -6.37 20.00 9.97
N ALA A 205 -5.25 20.65 10.30
CA ALA A 205 -4.12 20.76 9.39
C ALA A 205 -3.30 19.48 9.43
N HIS A 206 -2.85 18.99 8.27
CA HIS A 206 -2.00 17.83 8.13
C HIS A 206 -0.89 18.10 7.11
N TYR A 207 0.35 17.98 7.55
CA TYR A 207 1.52 18.17 6.70
C TYR A 207 2.41 16.95 6.82
N PHE A 208 2.98 16.51 5.71
CA PHE A 208 4.03 15.52 5.75
C PHE A 208 5.12 15.77 4.72
N ALA A 209 6.31 15.32 5.05
CA ALA A 209 7.46 15.28 4.15
C ALA A 209 8.15 13.93 4.28
N GLY A 210 8.67 13.42 3.18
CA GLY A 210 9.30 12.12 3.20
C GLY A 210 10.39 11.96 2.16
N VAL A 211 11.10 10.86 2.30
CA VAL A 211 12.17 10.42 1.41
C VAL A 211 12.05 8.92 1.19
N ALA A 212 12.29 8.50 -0.03
CA ALA A 212 12.39 7.09 -0.42
C ALA A 212 13.72 6.83 -1.11
N VAL A 213 14.30 5.67 -0.82
CA VAL A 213 15.55 5.20 -1.43
C VAL A 213 15.36 3.78 -1.92
N HIS A 214 15.73 3.53 -3.17
CA HIS A 214 15.72 2.22 -3.76
C HIS A 214 17.12 1.79 -4.19
N SER A 215 17.57 0.62 -3.76
CA SER A 215 18.93 0.14 -3.99
C SER A 215 19.15 -0.52 -5.35
N TRP A 216 18.09 -0.66 -6.16
CA TRP A 216 18.16 -1.30 -7.46
C TRP A 216 18.84 -0.42 -8.51
N GLN A 217 19.38 -1.05 -9.53
CA GLN A 217 19.97 -0.38 -10.69
C GLN A 217 18.87 -0.16 -11.74
N TYR A 218 18.58 1.10 -12.03
CA TYR A 218 17.60 1.47 -13.06
C TYR A 218 18.30 1.89 -14.34
N PRO A 219 17.76 1.51 -15.52
CA PRO A 219 18.24 2.10 -16.77
C PRO A 219 17.99 3.61 -16.75
N VAL A 220 18.96 4.37 -17.15
CA VAL A 220 18.81 5.82 -17.32
C VAL A 220 18.00 6.08 -18.58
N GLN A 221 17.00 6.92 -18.51
CA GLN A 221 16.32 7.48 -19.67
C GLN A 221 17.14 8.67 -20.20
N GLU A 222 17.61 8.59 -21.43
CA GLU A 222 18.17 9.73 -22.15
C GLU A 222 17.21 10.07 -23.30
N ASP A 223 16.80 11.34 -23.39
CA ASP A 223 15.93 11.89 -24.45
C ASP A 223 14.60 11.14 -24.70
N GLY A 224 14.02 10.56 -23.64
CA GLY A 224 12.74 9.85 -23.75
C GLY A 224 12.82 8.41 -24.25
N GLU A 225 14.01 7.92 -24.61
CA GLU A 225 14.24 6.53 -24.96
C GLU A 225 14.91 5.78 -23.81
N MET A 226 14.47 4.57 -23.54
CA MET A 226 15.16 3.68 -22.60
C MET A 226 16.50 3.26 -23.19
N VAL A 227 17.59 3.74 -22.62
CA VAL A 227 18.93 3.31 -22.98
C VAL A 227 19.07 1.83 -22.66
N SER A 228 19.54 1.04 -23.64
CA SER A 228 19.72 -0.41 -23.49
C SER A 228 20.50 -0.73 -22.20
N ALA A 229 20.10 -1.79 -21.52
CA ALA A 229 20.54 -2.21 -20.19
C ALA A 229 22.07 -2.28 -19.94
N ASP A 230 22.87 -2.14 -20.98
CA ASP A 230 24.34 -2.21 -20.92
C ASP A 230 25.05 -0.87 -20.66
N LYS A 231 24.37 0.28 -20.69
CA LYS A 231 25.07 1.56 -20.79
C LYS A 231 25.09 2.48 -19.59
N ALA A 232 24.11 2.49 -18.72
CA ALA A 232 24.19 3.32 -17.50
C ALA A 232 23.17 2.86 -16.44
N LEU A 233 23.61 2.07 -15.50
CA LEU A 233 22.81 1.69 -14.34
C LEU A 233 23.15 2.63 -13.19
N ARG A 234 22.19 3.39 -12.69
CA ARG A 234 22.30 4.04 -11.39
C ARG A 234 22.13 3.00 -10.29
N LYS A 235 23.10 2.92 -9.39
CA LYS A 235 23.10 1.90 -8.32
C LYS A 235 22.08 2.17 -7.23
N THR A 236 21.59 3.40 -7.10
CA THR A 236 20.65 3.81 -6.05
C THR A 236 19.89 5.02 -6.53
N THR A 237 18.59 5.04 -6.32
CA THR A 237 17.73 6.19 -6.62
C THR A 237 17.07 6.69 -5.36
N CYS A 238 16.86 8.00 -5.30
CA CYS A 238 16.23 8.68 -4.19
C CYS A 238 15.10 9.57 -4.70
N ALA A 239 13.98 9.57 -3.98
CA ALA A 239 12.89 10.50 -4.20
C ALA A 239 12.54 11.19 -2.89
N TRP A 240 11.98 12.38 -2.96
CA TRP A 240 11.45 13.12 -1.81
C TRP A 240 10.13 13.78 -2.18
N TRP A 241 9.32 14.07 -1.17
CA TRP A 241 8.05 14.74 -1.33
C TRP A 241 7.71 15.62 -0.14
N VAL A 242 6.84 16.56 -0.37
CA VAL A 242 6.19 17.40 0.65
C VAL A 242 4.71 17.48 0.32
N TYR A 243 3.88 17.41 1.33
CA TYR A 243 2.44 17.51 1.20
C TYR A 243 1.86 18.36 2.33
N GLY A 244 0.74 19.05 2.08
CA GLY A 244 0.08 19.82 3.10
C GLY A 244 -1.39 20.00 2.84
N GLU A 245 -2.17 19.89 3.92
CA GLU A 245 -3.58 20.23 4.01
C GLU A 245 -3.78 21.27 5.09
N GLN A 246 -4.44 22.35 4.75
CA GLN A 246 -4.72 23.44 5.68
C GLN A 246 -6.20 23.81 5.62
N PRO A 247 -6.96 23.69 6.72
CA PRO A 247 -8.29 24.26 6.79
C PRO A 247 -8.23 25.77 6.58
N VAL A 248 -8.92 26.26 5.58
CA VAL A 248 -9.00 27.71 5.29
C VAL A 248 -10.23 28.34 5.92
N TRP A 249 -11.21 27.51 6.29
CA TRP A 249 -12.42 27.93 6.97
C TRP A 249 -13.00 26.79 7.78
N SER A 250 -13.45 27.06 8.99
CA SER A 250 -14.23 26.13 9.81
C SER A 250 -15.49 26.85 10.28
N SER A 251 -16.67 26.28 10.05
CA SER A 251 -17.87 26.75 10.73
C SER A 251 -17.71 26.42 12.22
N ALA A 252 -17.87 27.41 13.08
CA ALA A 252 -18.01 27.14 14.50
C ALA A 252 -19.22 26.19 14.67
N GLU A 253 -19.02 25.05 15.26
CA GLU A 253 -20.13 24.21 15.69
C GLU A 253 -21.06 25.02 16.59
N ARG A 254 -22.33 25.04 16.24
CA ARG A 254 -23.40 25.60 17.09
C ARG A 254 -23.81 24.55 18.11
#